data_8e94c018828a2d3982bacf006d61fc27
#
_entry.id   8e94c018828a2d3982bacf006d61fc27
#
_cell.length_a   1.000
_cell.length_b   1.000
_cell.length_c   1.000
_cell.angle_alpha   90.00
_cell.angle_beta   90.00
_cell.angle_gamma   90.00
#
_symmetry.space_group_name_H-M   'P 1'
#
loop_
_entity.id
_entity.type
_entity.pdbx_description
1 polymer ?
#
loop_
_entity_poly.entity_id
_entity_poly.type
_entity_poly.pdbx_seq_one_letter_code
_entity_poly.pdbx_strand_id
1 'polypeptide(L)'
;KIKLMHQKEKFDYAENKDLHVQIAHLPYKSDSHDIQFVFTVILPKQGVSLDEVERKLTSKPNLMQQVLSDENTTRQELLLYLPKFKMEATFVLNDVLIHLGMKNAFSERKADFTGIVSEQDDRNGLYISKVIHKAFIDVNELGSEAAAATATFMLCGSAAMLEKEQPIEFKVDRPFLFFIRESQQNFVLFSGKYISPPTAS
;
A
#
# COMPACT_ATOMS: atom_id res chain seq x y z
N LYS A 1 1.56 24.01 1.37
CA LYS A 1 0.17 23.44 1.42
C LYS A 1 0.21 22.14 0.63
N ILE A 2 -0.15 21.02 1.27
CA ILE A 2 -0.31 19.72 0.59
C ILE A 2 -1.51 19.82 -0.35
N LYS A 3 -1.30 19.45 -1.62
CA LYS A 3 -2.42 19.35 -2.58
C LYS A 3 -3.08 17.99 -2.39
N LEU A 4 -4.29 18.00 -1.85
CA LEU A 4 -5.11 16.80 -1.66
C LEU A 4 -5.97 16.57 -2.90
N MET A 5 -5.97 15.35 -3.41
CA MET A 5 -6.97 14.86 -4.35
C MET A 5 -8.27 14.61 -3.59
N HIS A 6 -9.41 14.76 -4.22
CA HIS A 6 -10.71 14.61 -3.58
C HIS A 6 -11.60 13.68 -4.40
N GLN A 7 -12.25 12.74 -3.72
CA GLN A 7 -13.21 11.82 -4.33
C GLN A 7 -14.32 11.48 -3.32
N LYS A 8 -15.55 11.35 -3.81
CA LYS A 8 -16.69 10.87 -3.04
C LYS A 8 -17.19 9.57 -3.67
N GLU A 9 -16.95 8.44 -2.98
CA GLU A 9 -17.34 7.13 -3.47
C GLU A 9 -17.48 6.13 -2.31
N LYS A 10 -18.05 4.95 -2.60
CA LYS A 10 -18.14 3.86 -1.63
C LYS A 10 -16.86 3.02 -1.67
N PHE A 11 -16.18 2.96 -0.53
CA PHE A 11 -14.99 2.15 -0.31
C PHE A 11 -15.19 1.20 0.88
N ASP A 12 -14.38 0.16 0.93
CA ASP A 12 -14.29 -0.73 2.07
C ASP A 12 -13.51 -0.01 3.18
N TYR A 13 -14.18 0.22 4.31
CA TYR A 13 -13.70 1.04 5.41
C TYR A 13 -13.79 0.29 6.74
N ALA A 14 -12.83 0.52 7.61
CA ALA A 14 -12.82 0.05 8.98
C ALA A 14 -12.15 1.03 9.94
N GLU A 15 -12.47 0.91 11.21
CA GLU A 15 -11.72 1.51 12.31
C GLU A 15 -11.14 0.42 13.21
N ASN A 16 -9.85 0.50 13.48
CA ASN A 16 -9.23 -0.39 14.46
C ASN A 16 -9.00 0.38 15.76
N LYS A 17 -9.68 -0.06 16.84
CA LYS A 17 -9.64 0.61 18.15
C LYS A 17 -8.33 0.37 18.89
N ASP A 18 -7.67 -0.78 18.69
CA ASP A 18 -6.42 -1.13 19.37
C ASP A 18 -5.25 -0.32 18.83
N LEU A 19 -5.28 -0.04 17.53
CA LEU A 19 -4.29 0.77 16.83
C LEU A 19 -4.66 2.25 16.81
N HIS A 20 -5.91 2.60 17.11
CA HIS A 20 -6.46 3.94 16.94
C HIS A 20 -6.25 4.48 15.51
N VAL A 21 -6.62 3.68 14.51
CA VAL A 21 -6.50 4.03 13.09
C VAL A 21 -7.83 3.94 12.37
N GLN A 22 -7.92 4.70 11.28
CA GLN A 22 -8.90 4.52 10.22
C GLN A 22 -8.23 3.77 9.07
N ILE A 23 -8.96 2.89 8.39
CA ILE A 23 -8.46 2.06 7.30
C ILE A 23 -9.41 2.23 6.11
N ALA A 24 -8.85 2.48 4.94
CA ALA A 24 -9.59 2.50 3.69
C ALA A 24 -8.90 1.61 2.66
N HIS A 25 -9.68 0.77 2.01
CA HIS A 25 -9.23 -0.09 0.92
C HIS A 25 -9.74 0.50 -0.40
N LEU A 26 -8.83 0.94 -1.23
CA LEU A 26 -9.07 1.61 -2.50
C LEU A 26 -8.72 0.64 -3.64
N PRO A 27 -9.71 -0.02 -4.27
CA PRO A 27 -9.43 -1.00 -5.33
C PRO A 27 -8.91 -0.30 -6.57
N TYR A 28 -7.89 -0.91 -7.20
CA TYR A 28 -7.49 -0.55 -8.56
C TYR A 28 -8.51 -1.09 -9.56
N LYS A 29 -8.72 -0.38 -10.66
CA LYS A 29 -9.43 -0.96 -11.79
C LYS A 29 -8.67 -2.15 -12.33
N SER A 30 -9.36 -3.26 -12.52
CA SER A 30 -8.82 -4.46 -13.14
C SER A 30 -9.73 -4.86 -14.28
N ASP A 31 -9.14 -5.14 -15.45
CA ASP A 31 -9.84 -5.74 -16.58
C ASP A 31 -10.01 -7.26 -16.40
N SER A 32 -9.31 -7.84 -15.43
CA SER A 32 -9.38 -9.26 -15.06
C SER A 32 -10.27 -9.45 -13.85
N HIS A 33 -11.19 -10.41 -13.92
CA HIS A 33 -12.02 -10.79 -12.76
C HIS A 33 -11.24 -11.61 -11.72
N ASP A 34 -10.07 -12.14 -12.08
CA ASP A 34 -9.35 -13.12 -11.27
C ASP A 34 -8.30 -12.47 -10.33
N ILE A 35 -7.84 -11.25 -10.62
CA ILE A 35 -6.81 -10.60 -9.82
C ILE A 35 -7.24 -9.16 -9.53
N GLN A 36 -7.40 -8.84 -8.27
CA GLN A 36 -7.75 -7.50 -7.82
C GLN A 36 -6.65 -6.94 -6.92
N PHE A 37 -6.08 -5.80 -7.32
CA PHE A 37 -5.14 -5.06 -6.50
C PHE A 37 -5.87 -3.98 -5.71
N VAL A 38 -5.40 -3.76 -4.49
CA VAL A 38 -5.98 -2.80 -3.54
C VAL A 38 -4.89 -1.93 -2.95
N PHE A 39 -5.10 -0.62 -2.99
CA PHE A 39 -4.31 0.35 -2.25
C PHE A 39 -4.95 0.57 -0.88
N THR A 40 -4.33 0.06 0.15
CA THR A 40 -4.80 0.17 1.54
C THR A 40 -4.11 1.34 2.22
N VAL A 41 -4.88 2.24 2.80
CA VAL A 41 -4.38 3.36 3.62
C VAL A 41 -4.72 3.10 5.08
N ILE A 42 -3.70 3.14 5.94
CA ILE A 42 -3.85 3.06 7.41
C ILE A 42 -3.50 4.44 7.97
N LEU A 43 -4.53 5.16 8.39
CA LEU A 43 -4.43 6.52 8.86
C LEU A 43 -4.57 6.59 10.38
N PRO A 44 -3.51 6.96 11.15
CA PRO A 44 -3.64 7.17 12.59
C PRO A 44 -4.69 8.24 12.91
N LYS A 45 -5.48 8.05 13.97
CA LYS A 45 -6.39 9.10 14.47
C LYS A 45 -5.58 10.31 14.95
N GLN A 46 -6.21 11.46 15.05
CA GLN A 46 -5.54 12.68 15.54
C GLN A 46 -4.93 12.45 16.91
N GLY A 47 -3.67 12.89 17.08
CA GLY A 47 -2.91 12.72 18.31
C GLY A 47 -2.21 11.35 18.46
N VAL A 48 -2.39 10.42 17.52
CA VAL A 48 -1.70 9.12 17.51
C VAL A 48 -0.48 9.19 16.61
N SER A 49 0.68 8.80 17.14
CA SER A 49 1.94 8.76 16.37
C SER A 49 1.96 7.59 15.40
N LEU A 50 2.47 7.82 14.18
CA LEU A 50 2.69 6.75 13.21
C LEU A 50 3.66 5.68 13.73
N ASP A 51 4.72 6.08 14.44
CA ASP A 51 5.70 5.17 15.03
C ASP A 51 5.07 4.23 16.07
N GLU A 52 4.06 4.70 16.81
CA GLU A 52 3.30 3.85 17.73
C GLU A 52 2.51 2.79 16.98
N VAL A 53 1.86 3.17 15.89
CA VAL A 53 1.11 2.24 15.02
C VAL A 53 2.06 1.20 14.41
N GLU A 54 3.18 1.61 13.85
CA GLU A 54 4.21 0.71 13.29
C GLU A 54 4.70 -0.29 14.35
N ARG A 55 5.04 0.18 15.54
CA ARG A 55 5.51 -0.68 16.63
C ARG A 55 4.45 -1.70 17.04
N LYS A 56 3.19 -1.32 17.14
CA LYS A 56 2.10 -2.24 17.46
C LYS A 56 1.88 -3.28 16.36
N LEU A 57 1.92 -2.87 15.09
CA LEU A 57 1.79 -3.77 13.93
C LEU A 57 2.94 -4.78 13.86
N THR A 58 4.17 -4.36 14.11
CA THR A 58 5.34 -5.25 14.11
C THR A 58 5.37 -6.20 15.30
N SER A 59 4.86 -5.78 16.47
CA SER A 59 4.84 -6.60 17.68
C SER A 59 3.74 -7.66 17.68
N LYS A 60 2.69 -7.50 16.88
CA LYS A 60 1.52 -8.38 16.83
C LYS A 60 1.16 -8.74 15.38
N PRO A 61 1.71 -9.84 14.84
CA PRO A 61 1.46 -10.25 13.45
C PRO A 61 -0.02 -10.36 13.08
N ASN A 62 -0.87 -10.79 14.01
CA ASN A 62 -2.31 -10.89 13.80
C ASN A 62 -2.98 -9.52 13.53
N LEU A 63 -2.43 -8.41 14.07
CA LEU A 63 -2.97 -7.07 13.78
C LEU A 63 -2.72 -6.67 12.33
N MET A 64 -1.56 -7.00 11.78
CA MET A 64 -1.26 -6.74 10.37
C MET A 64 -2.26 -7.48 9.47
N GLN A 65 -2.50 -8.75 9.74
CA GLN A 65 -3.48 -9.52 8.99
C GLN A 65 -4.89 -8.93 9.11
N GLN A 66 -5.31 -8.51 10.31
CA GLN A 66 -6.61 -7.90 10.54
C GLN A 66 -6.81 -6.59 9.78
N VAL A 67 -5.81 -5.70 9.74
CA VAL A 67 -5.92 -4.40 9.07
C VAL A 67 -5.82 -4.49 7.54
N LEU A 68 -5.28 -5.58 7.03
CA LEU A 68 -5.20 -5.85 5.60
C LEU A 68 -6.36 -6.73 5.09
N SER A 69 -7.13 -7.36 5.98
CA SER A 69 -8.26 -8.21 5.60
C SER A 69 -9.49 -7.38 5.24
N ASP A 70 -10.18 -7.76 4.18
CA ASP A 70 -11.46 -7.17 3.80
C ASP A 70 -12.62 -7.63 4.71
N GLU A 71 -12.44 -8.75 5.44
CA GLU A 71 -13.47 -9.33 6.32
C GLU A 71 -13.90 -8.41 7.47
N ASN A 72 -13.02 -7.51 7.90
CA ASN A 72 -13.27 -6.58 9.00
C ASN A 72 -13.75 -5.21 8.52
N THR A 73 -14.05 -5.07 7.23
CA THR A 73 -14.47 -3.80 6.63
C THR A 73 -15.97 -3.78 6.33
N THR A 74 -16.50 -2.59 6.20
CA THR A 74 -17.85 -2.34 5.71
C THR A 74 -17.78 -1.34 4.57
N ARG A 75 -18.63 -1.54 3.55
CA ARG A 75 -18.67 -0.65 2.41
C ARG A 75 -19.39 0.65 2.77
N GLN A 76 -18.63 1.74 2.90
CA GLN A 76 -19.08 3.05 3.38
C GLN A 76 -18.89 4.13 2.32
N GLU A 77 -19.76 5.11 2.27
CA GLU A 77 -19.58 6.31 1.45
C GLU A 77 -18.54 7.22 2.11
N LEU A 78 -17.37 7.37 1.48
CA LEU A 78 -16.27 8.19 1.99
C LEU A 78 -16.16 9.52 1.20
N LEU A 79 -15.89 10.60 1.94
CA LEU A 79 -15.26 11.80 1.39
C LEU A 79 -13.75 11.62 1.53
N LEU A 80 -13.14 11.04 0.50
CA LEU A 80 -11.71 10.74 0.48
C LEU A 80 -10.91 11.99 0.11
N TYR A 81 -9.92 12.34 0.93
CA TYR A 81 -8.89 13.33 0.64
C TYR A 81 -7.51 12.68 0.76
N LEU A 82 -6.85 12.43 -0.36
CA LEU A 82 -5.57 11.75 -0.43
C LEU A 82 -4.48 12.67 -1.00
N PRO A 83 -3.29 12.77 -0.39
CA PRO A 83 -2.20 13.54 -0.98
C PRO A 83 -1.74 12.94 -2.30
N LYS A 84 -1.38 13.82 -3.23
CA LYS A 84 -0.67 13.44 -4.45
C LYS A 84 0.82 13.37 -4.13
N PHE A 85 1.46 12.23 -4.40
CA PHE A 85 2.88 12.05 -4.08
C PHE A 85 3.57 11.07 -5.00
N LYS A 86 4.89 11.26 -5.12
CA LYS A 86 5.82 10.32 -5.75
C LYS A 86 6.89 9.94 -4.75
N MET A 87 7.23 8.68 -4.71
CA MET A 87 8.29 8.16 -3.84
C MET A 87 9.16 7.19 -4.62
N GLU A 88 10.46 7.29 -4.38
CA GLU A 88 11.46 6.33 -4.87
C GLU A 88 12.27 5.81 -3.69
N ALA A 89 12.60 4.54 -3.72
CA ALA A 89 13.45 3.92 -2.72
C ALA A 89 14.45 2.99 -3.41
N THR A 90 15.68 3.00 -2.92
CA THR A 90 16.74 2.10 -3.40
C THR A 90 17.31 1.35 -2.21
N PHE A 91 17.34 0.01 -2.32
CA PHE A 91 17.81 -0.87 -1.27
C PHE A 91 18.97 -1.71 -1.79
N VAL A 92 20.00 -1.88 -0.96
CA VAL A 92 21.03 -2.90 -1.15
C VAL A 92 20.61 -4.11 -0.34
N LEU A 93 20.33 -5.22 -1.00
CA LEU A 93 19.71 -6.39 -0.38
C LEU A 93 20.69 -7.46 0.09
N ASN A 94 22.00 -7.27 -0.11
CA ASN A 94 23.02 -8.29 0.21
C ASN A 94 22.85 -8.85 1.63
N ASP A 95 22.87 -7.96 2.65
CA ASP A 95 22.82 -8.39 4.05
C ASP A 95 21.49 -9.07 4.39
N VAL A 96 20.40 -8.56 3.84
CA VAL A 96 19.05 -9.13 4.04
C VAL A 96 18.99 -10.55 3.46
N LEU A 97 19.44 -10.73 2.22
CA LEU A 97 19.44 -12.03 1.54
C LEU A 97 20.38 -13.04 2.23
N ILE A 98 21.56 -12.59 2.70
CA ILE A 98 22.48 -13.41 3.47
C ILE A 98 21.83 -13.85 4.80
N HIS A 99 21.12 -12.95 5.50
CA HIS A 99 20.38 -13.26 6.72
C HIS A 99 19.25 -14.27 6.49
N LEU A 100 18.57 -14.17 5.34
CA LEU A 100 17.54 -15.11 4.91
C LEU A 100 18.10 -16.47 4.44
N GLY A 101 19.43 -16.66 4.47
CA GLY A 101 20.07 -17.94 4.20
C GLY A 101 20.78 -18.04 2.85
N MET A 102 20.68 -17.04 1.97
CA MET A 102 21.34 -17.02 0.66
C MET A 102 22.84 -16.67 0.79
N LYS A 103 23.60 -17.48 1.51
CA LYS A 103 25.02 -17.17 1.83
C LYS A 103 25.99 -17.51 0.70
N ASN A 104 25.78 -18.66 0.04
CA ASN A 104 26.74 -19.18 -0.93
C ASN A 104 26.83 -18.30 -2.18
N ALA A 105 25.72 -17.77 -2.65
CA ALA A 105 25.65 -16.93 -3.85
C ALA A 105 26.50 -15.65 -3.76
N PHE A 106 26.76 -15.16 -2.54
CA PHE A 106 27.59 -13.98 -2.28
C PHE A 106 29.03 -14.31 -1.95
N SER A 107 29.41 -15.60 -1.88
CA SER A 107 30.74 -16.02 -1.53
C SER A 107 31.56 -16.38 -2.77
N GLU A 108 32.62 -15.65 -3.01
CA GLU A 108 33.59 -15.92 -4.11
C GLU A 108 34.05 -17.36 -4.20
N ARG A 109 34.11 -18.05 -3.05
CA ARG A 109 34.62 -19.45 -2.97
C ARG A 109 33.53 -20.53 -2.98
N LYS A 110 32.25 -20.14 -2.75
CA LYS A 110 31.15 -21.09 -2.56
C LYS A 110 30.00 -20.89 -3.54
N ALA A 111 30.03 -19.80 -4.31
CA ALA A 111 29.05 -19.58 -5.35
C ALA A 111 29.25 -20.63 -6.46
N ASP A 112 28.13 -21.10 -6.98
CA ASP A 112 28.09 -22.02 -8.12
C ASP A 112 27.07 -21.46 -9.11
N PHE A 113 27.57 -20.87 -10.19
CA PHE A 113 26.80 -20.30 -11.29
C PHE A 113 27.18 -20.95 -12.63
N THR A 114 27.64 -22.19 -12.60
CA THR A 114 28.03 -22.96 -13.79
C THR A 114 26.92 -23.14 -14.81
N GLY A 115 25.65 -22.98 -14.41
CA GLY A 115 24.52 -22.93 -15.33
C GLY A 115 24.40 -21.62 -16.15
N ILE A 116 25.15 -20.57 -15.78
CA ILE A 116 25.15 -19.26 -16.48
C ILE A 116 26.42 -19.08 -17.30
N VAL A 117 27.55 -19.61 -16.78
CA VAL A 117 28.89 -19.47 -17.39
C VAL A 117 29.49 -20.85 -17.61
N SER A 118 30.18 -21.06 -18.74
CA SER A 118 30.87 -22.34 -18.97
C SER A 118 32.06 -22.50 -18.01
N GLU A 119 32.40 -23.73 -17.65
CA GLU A 119 33.56 -24.02 -16.78
C GLU A 119 34.87 -23.44 -17.33
N GLN A 120 34.95 -23.23 -18.65
CA GLN A 120 36.15 -22.68 -19.29
C GLN A 120 36.25 -21.16 -19.10
N ASP A 121 35.13 -20.49 -18.90
CA ASP A 121 35.05 -19.05 -18.73
C ASP A 121 35.04 -18.62 -17.25
N ASP A 122 34.72 -19.53 -16.34
CA ASP A 122 34.62 -19.28 -14.88
C ASP A 122 35.96 -19.48 -14.15
N ARG A 123 37.08 -19.02 -14.74
CA ARG A 123 38.42 -19.15 -14.16
C ARG A 123 38.59 -18.41 -12.82
N ASN A 124 37.71 -17.46 -12.50
CA ASN A 124 37.79 -16.62 -11.30
C ASN A 124 36.63 -16.82 -10.32
N GLY A 125 35.69 -17.73 -10.62
CA GLY A 125 34.48 -17.93 -9.82
C GLY A 125 33.48 -16.77 -9.97
N LEU A 126 32.29 -17.05 -10.48
CA LEU A 126 31.21 -16.07 -10.57
C LEU A 126 30.44 -16.03 -9.25
N TYR A 127 30.27 -14.85 -8.67
CA TYR A 127 29.48 -14.64 -7.47
C TYR A 127 28.70 -13.32 -7.55
N ILE A 128 27.65 -13.19 -6.74
CA ILE A 128 26.86 -11.96 -6.68
C ILE A 128 27.58 -10.94 -5.81
N SER A 129 28.12 -9.88 -6.41
CA SER A 129 28.78 -8.80 -5.67
C SER A 129 27.76 -7.87 -5.01
N LYS A 130 26.64 -7.55 -5.68
CA LYS A 130 25.64 -6.61 -5.19
C LYS A 130 24.26 -6.88 -5.78
N VAL A 131 23.24 -6.82 -4.94
CA VAL A 131 21.83 -6.84 -5.33
C VAL A 131 21.22 -5.48 -4.99
N ILE A 132 20.77 -4.77 -6.01
CA ILE A 132 20.13 -3.46 -5.85
C ILE A 132 18.66 -3.61 -6.25
N HIS A 133 17.77 -3.28 -5.32
CA HIS A 133 16.34 -3.21 -5.56
C HIS A 133 15.89 -1.74 -5.59
N LYS A 134 15.16 -1.35 -6.64
CA LYS A 134 14.52 -0.03 -6.73
C LYS A 134 13.03 -0.19 -6.75
N ALA A 135 12.34 0.59 -5.91
CA ALA A 135 10.89 0.69 -5.88
C ALA A 135 10.48 2.13 -6.19
N PHE A 136 9.38 2.27 -6.93
CA PHE A 136 8.79 3.56 -7.28
C PHE A 136 7.28 3.48 -7.11
N ILE A 137 6.69 4.54 -6.59
CA ILE A 137 5.24 4.72 -6.53
C ILE A 137 4.87 6.14 -6.93
N ASP A 138 3.83 6.27 -7.75
CA ASP A 138 3.23 7.54 -8.17
C ASP A 138 1.72 7.49 -7.87
N VAL A 139 1.28 8.23 -6.86
CA VAL A 139 -0.12 8.34 -6.46
C VAL A 139 -0.66 9.67 -6.97
N ASN A 140 -1.55 9.59 -7.94
CA ASN A 140 -2.15 10.74 -8.61
C ASN A 140 -3.58 10.44 -9.08
N GLU A 141 -4.26 11.41 -9.67
CA GLU A 141 -5.64 11.30 -10.10
C GLU A 141 -5.87 10.27 -11.23
N LEU A 142 -4.84 9.94 -12.00
CA LEU A 142 -4.91 8.96 -13.08
C LEU A 142 -4.82 7.52 -12.58
N GLY A 143 -4.17 7.30 -11.44
CA GLY A 143 -4.06 5.99 -10.78
C GLY A 143 -5.33 5.56 -10.05
N SER A 144 -6.21 6.51 -9.77
CA SER A 144 -7.58 6.30 -9.34
C SER A 144 -8.48 6.98 -10.37
N GLU A 145 -8.69 6.36 -11.54
CA GLU A 145 -9.71 6.87 -12.46
C GLU A 145 -11.04 6.97 -11.71
N ALA A 146 -11.29 8.17 -11.17
CA ALA A 146 -12.61 8.61 -10.85
C ALA A 146 -13.38 8.60 -12.17
N ALA A 147 -14.13 7.56 -12.43
CA ALA A 147 -15.31 7.70 -13.25
C ALA A 147 -16.12 8.77 -12.55
N ALA A 148 -16.05 9.99 -13.06
CA ALA A 148 -17.03 11.03 -12.77
C ALA A 148 -18.37 10.49 -13.26
N ALA A 149 -18.99 9.64 -12.48
CA ALA A 149 -20.38 9.32 -12.58
C ALA A 149 -21.09 10.62 -12.21
N THR A 150 -21.34 11.43 -13.21
CA THR A 150 -22.37 12.47 -13.14
C THR A 150 -23.66 11.71 -12.87
N ALA A 151 -23.99 11.54 -11.59
CA ALA A 151 -25.27 11.03 -11.17
C ALA A 151 -26.31 12.10 -11.57
N THR A 152 -26.90 11.89 -12.73
CA THR A 152 -28.12 12.60 -13.10
C THR A 152 -29.18 12.14 -12.11
N PHE A 153 -29.46 12.97 -11.10
CA PHE A 153 -30.56 12.76 -10.19
C PHE A 153 -31.86 12.95 -10.99
N MET A 154 -32.43 11.86 -11.49
CA MET A 154 -33.83 11.83 -11.82
C MET A 154 -34.60 11.87 -10.49
N LEU A 155 -35.22 12.97 -10.21
CA LEU A 155 -36.23 13.14 -9.17
C LEU A 155 -37.45 12.30 -9.57
N CYS A 156 -37.50 11.04 -9.21
CA CYS A 156 -38.74 10.29 -9.10
C CYS A 156 -39.34 10.56 -7.72
N GLY A 157 -40.49 11.20 -7.71
CA GLY A 157 -41.23 11.55 -6.49
C GLY A 157 -41.59 10.33 -5.63
N SER A 158 -41.74 10.61 -4.34
CA SER A 158 -42.29 9.79 -3.26
C SER A 158 -41.60 8.43 -3.02
N ALA A 159 -40.44 8.44 -2.34
CA ALA A 159 -40.01 7.39 -1.48
C ALA A 159 -39.63 8.03 -0.13
N ALA A 160 -40.04 7.39 0.96
CA ALA A 160 -39.76 7.81 2.32
C ALA A 160 -38.30 8.26 2.47
N MET A 161 -38.09 9.42 3.13
CA MET A 161 -36.76 9.89 3.54
C MET A 161 -36.13 8.82 4.48
N LEU A 162 -35.47 7.84 3.89
CA LEU A 162 -34.46 7.10 4.62
C LEU A 162 -33.37 8.12 4.94
N GLU A 163 -33.08 8.34 6.20
CA GLU A 163 -31.97 9.16 6.65
C GLU A 163 -30.73 8.70 5.89
N LYS A 164 -30.26 9.52 4.97
CA LYS A 164 -29.09 9.25 4.19
C LYS A 164 -27.91 9.37 5.13
N GLU A 165 -27.30 8.24 5.50
CA GLU A 165 -26.10 8.24 6.33
C GLU A 165 -25.11 9.28 5.78
N GLN A 166 -24.59 10.13 6.67
CA GLN A 166 -23.63 11.16 6.28
C GLN A 166 -22.32 10.46 5.85
N PRO A 167 -21.73 10.86 4.73
CA PRO A 167 -20.48 10.25 4.29
C PRO A 167 -19.37 10.49 5.32
N ILE A 168 -18.56 9.47 5.54
CA ILE A 168 -17.42 9.54 6.46
C ILE A 168 -16.31 10.36 5.82
N GLU A 169 -15.80 11.38 6.52
CA GLU A 169 -14.61 12.11 6.08
C GLU A 169 -13.36 11.28 6.36
N PHE A 170 -12.66 10.87 5.28
CA PHE A 170 -11.38 10.19 5.33
C PHE A 170 -10.29 11.12 4.78
N LYS A 171 -9.72 11.95 5.67
CA LYS A 171 -8.78 12.99 5.29
C LYS A 171 -7.36 12.63 5.66
N VAL A 172 -6.55 12.31 4.63
CA VAL A 172 -5.15 11.90 4.76
C VAL A 172 -4.26 13.15 4.73
N ASP A 173 -4.28 13.90 5.83
CA ASP A 173 -3.55 15.17 6.01
C ASP A 173 -2.38 15.08 7.01
N ARG A 174 -2.04 13.86 7.42
CA ARG A 174 -0.99 13.52 8.40
C ARG A 174 -0.26 12.25 7.99
N PRO A 175 0.87 11.90 8.67
CA PRO A 175 1.61 10.68 8.36
C PRO A 175 0.74 9.43 8.38
N PHE A 176 0.93 8.54 7.39
CA PHE A 176 0.16 7.31 7.24
C PHE A 176 1.00 6.17 6.67
N LEU A 177 0.54 4.93 6.86
CA LEU A 177 1.06 3.75 6.18
C LEU A 177 0.19 3.44 4.97
N PHE A 178 0.83 2.90 3.94
CA PHE A 178 0.11 2.36 2.78
C PHE A 178 0.64 0.99 2.37
N PHE A 179 -0.24 0.20 1.78
CA PHE A 179 0.06 -1.12 1.24
C PHE A 179 -0.59 -1.26 -0.12
N ILE A 180 0.13 -1.85 -1.07
CA ILE A 180 -0.48 -2.37 -2.30
C ILE A 180 -0.47 -3.88 -2.17
N ARG A 181 -1.65 -4.49 -2.23
CA ARG A 181 -1.81 -5.93 -2.06
C ARG A 181 -2.73 -6.52 -3.12
N GLU A 182 -2.56 -7.80 -3.39
CA GLU A 182 -3.55 -8.61 -4.05
C GLU A 182 -4.61 -9.01 -3.01
N SER A 183 -5.91 -8.79 -3.32
CA SER A 183 -6.97 -8.87 -2.32
C SER A 183 -7.37 -10.30 -1.96
N GLN A 184 -7.36 -11.24 -2.88
CA GLN A 184 -7.88 -12.60 -2.65
C GLN A 184 -6.96 -13.42 -1.72
N GLN A 185 -5.65 -13.36 -1.96
CA GLN A 185 -4.66 -14.06 -1.14
C GLN A 185 -4.06 -13.15 -0.06
N ASN A 186 -4.44 -11.89 -0.05
CA ASN A 186 -3.90 -10.85 0.84
C ASN A 186 -2.36 -10.72 0.76
N PHE A 187 -1.82 -10.91 -0.44
CA PHE A 187 -0.38 -10.85 -0.68
C PHE A 187 0.08 -9.41 -0.87
N VAL A 188 0.97 -8.95 0.02
CA VAL A 188 1.52 -7.58 -0.03
C VAL A 188 2.62 -7.50 -1.08
N LEU A 189 2.44 -6.63 -2.07
CA LEU A 189 3.41 -6.33 -3.13
C LEU A 189 4.29 -5.14 -2.76
N PHE A 190 3.69 -4.09 -2.20
CA PHE A 190 4.39 -2.89 -1.77
C PHE A 190 3.88 -2.45 -0.41
N SER A 191 4.79 -1.95 0.40
CA SER A 191 4.47 -1.26 1.65
C SER A 191 5.32 -0.01 1.78
N GLY A 192 4.76 1.02 2.39
CA GLY A 192 5.48 2.25 2.63
C GLY A 192 4.83 3.12 3.68
N LYS A 193 5.59 4.14 4.08
CA LYS A 193 5.08 5.20 4.95
C LYS A 193 5.29 6.56 4.31
N TYR A 194 4.26 7.38 4.41
CA TYR A 194 4.30 8.77 4.01
C TYR A 194 4.35 9.65 5.27
N ILE A 195 5.43 10.42 5.43
CA ILE A 195 5.64 11.23 6.64
C ILE A 195 5.37 12.70 6.37
N SER A 196 5.86 13.23 5.25
CA SER A 196 5.60 14.59 4.79
C SER A 196 5.82 14.70 3.29
N PRO A 197 5.19 15.66 2.61
CA PRO A 197 5.49 15.89 1.21
C PRO A 197 6.98 16.26 1.06
N PRO A 198 7.62 15.89 -0.07
CA PRO A 198 8.95 16.35 -0.35
C PRO A 198 8.96 17.88 -0.30
N THR A 199 9.88 18.46 0.47
CA THR A 199 10.13 19.89 0.43
C THR A 199 10.53 20.24 -0.99
N ALA A 200 9.78 21.14 -1.62
CA ALA A 200 10.14 21.64 -2.94
C ALA A 200 11.55 22.21 -2.87
N SER A 201 12.50 21.54 -3.54
CA SER A 201 13.85 22.06 -3.80
C SER A 201 13.80 23.04 -4.96
#